data_c810d1f9c573929b6586ff6cd1199ca6
#
_entry.id   c810d1f9c573929b6586ff6cd1199ca6
#
_cell.length_a   1.000
_cell.length_b   1.000
_cell.length_c   1.000
_cell.angle_alpha   90.00
_cell.angle_beta   90.00
_cell.angle_gamma   90.00
#
_symmetry.space_group_name_H-M   'P 1'
#
loop_
_entity.id
_entity.type
_entity.pdbx_description
1 polymer ?
#
loop_
_entity_poly.entity_id
_entity_poly.type
_entity_poly.pdbx_seq_one_letter_code
_entity_poly.pdbx_strand_id
1 'polypeptide(L)'
;MQTTYSRVARLQAYLKQESLDAAFVFDSDNRRYLSGFRGSTGYVVVTQKNALFFTDFRYTQQAGEQCPGLEIVSIRSEADVISYLASHTLRRLGLVEAETSVRLYKALKTGIEHLETAAIDSELLRLRMVKDAQECASIRKACEITDLAFSAMCKMIRPGMTEAEVDRFLQDYMRGFL
;
A
#
# COMPACT_ATOMS: atom_id res chain seq x y z
N MET A 1 3.97 14.90 -3.52
CA MET A 1 4.68 14.44 -4.73
C MET A 1 6.06 13.85 -4.46
N GLN A 2 6.94 14.51 -3.70
CA GLN A 2 8.30 13.99 -3.42
C GLN A 2 8.33 12.64 -2.69
N THR A 3 7.40 12.39 -1.78
CA THR A 3 7.39 11.21 -0.89
C THR A 3 7.16 9.88 -1.63
N THR A 4 6.13 9.79 -2.47
CA THR A 4 5.83 8.57 -3.24
C THR A 4 6.96 8.24 -4.21
N TYR A 5 7.48 9.24 -4.92
CA TYR A 5 8.61 9.06 -5.82
C TYR A 5 9.87 8.52 -5.10
N SER A 6 10.18 9.05 -3.91
CA SER A 6 11.32 8.58 -3.12
C SER A 6 11.15 7.12 -2.63
N ARG A 7 9.92 6.69 -2.30
CA ARG A 7 9.62 5.32 -1.86
C ARG A 7 9.77 4.32 -3.01
N VAL A 8 9.24 4.67 -4.18
CA VAL A 8 9.42 3.88 -5.40
C VAL A 8 10.90 3.78 -5.77
N ALA A 9 11.65 4.88 -5.74
CA ALA A 9 13.07 4.89 -6.07
C ALA A 9 13.90 4.01 -5.11
N ARG A 10 13.56 3.98 -3.83
CA ARG A 10 14.20 3.08 -2.84
C ARG A 10 13.93 1.61 -3.15
N LEU A 11 12.68 1.25 -3.50
CA LEU A 11 12.35 -0.11 -3.92
C LEU A 11 13.08 -0.47 -5.23
N GLN A 12 13.17 0.46 -6.18
CA GLN A 12 13.92 0.26 -7.43
C GLN A 12 15.42 0.00 -7.17
N ALA A 13 16.01 0.69 -6.20
CA ALA A 13 17.41 0.44 -5.81
C ALA A 13 17.58 -0.97 -5.25
N TYR A 14 16.66 -1.42 -4.39
CA TYR A 14 16.64 -2.79 -3.88
C TYR A 14 16.47 -3.83 -5.00
N LEU A 15 15.53 -3.61 -5.94
CA LEU A 15 15.36 -4.52 -7.08
C LEU A 15 16.64 -4.69 -7.89
N LYS A 16 17.40 -3.61 -8.11
CA LYS A 16 18.70 -3.65 -8.80
C LYS A 16 19.73 -4.45 -8.00
N GLN A 17 19.83 -4.20 -6.70
CA GLN A 17 20.75 -4.88 -5.79
C GLN A 17 20.50 -6.40 -5.79
N GLU A 18 19.25 -6.82 -5.69
CA GLU A 18 18.85 -8.23 -5.63
C GLU A 18 18.69 -8.88 -7.03
N SER A 19 18.96 -8.13 -8.11
CA SER A 19 18.75 -8.58 -9.49
C SER A 19 17.32 -9.06 -9.75
N LEU A 20 16.33 -8.38 -9.15
CA LEU A 20 14.91 -8.60 -9.43
C LEU A 20 14.46 -7.71 -10.58
N ASP A 21 13.72 -8.26 -11.54
CA ASP A 21 13.21 -7.51 -12.69
C ASP A 21 12.09 -6.56 -12.30
N ALA A 22 11.22 -7.03 -11.41
CA ALA A 22 10.10 -6.24 -10.90
C ALA A 22 9.67 -6.70 -9.49
N ALA A 23 8.90 -5.85 -8.80
CA ALA A 23 8.09 -6.18 -7.64
C ALA A 23 6.61 -6.09 -8.00
N PHE A 24 5.82 -7.06 -7.55
CA PHE A 24 4.36 -7.08 -7.69
C PHE A 24 3.73 -6.97 -6.30
N VAL A 25 3.06 -5.85 -6.05
CA VAL A 25 2.52 -5.48 -4.73
C VAL A 25 1.02 -5.20 -4.86
N PHE A 26 0.20 -5.85 -4.03
CA PHE A 26 -1.25 -5.74 -4.11
C PHE A 26 -1.94 -5.63 -2.74
N ASP A 27 -1.28 -5.98 -1.65
CA ASP A 27 -1.79 -5.78 -0.30
C ASP A 27 -2.03 -4.29 -0.01
N SER A 28 -3.02 -4.00 0.82
CA SER A 28 -3.52 -2.63 1.03
C SER A 28 -2.47 -1.66 1.55
N ASP A 29 -1.63 -2.14 2.47
CA ASP A 29 -0.68 -1.29 3.18
C ASP A 29 0.51 -0.90 2.31
N ASN A 30 1.14 -1.89 1.67
CA ASN A 30 2.29 -1.65 0.81
C ASN A 30 1.87 -0.95 -0.48
N ARG A 31 0.70 -1.31 -1.04
CA ARG A 31 0.11 -0.60 -2.18
C ARG A 31 -0.09 0.88 -1.86
N ARG A 32 -0.76 1.20 -0.73
CA ARG A 32 -0.96 2.59 -0.30
C ARG A 32 0.37 3.30 -0.04
N TYR A 33 1.32 2.64 0.58
CA TYR A 33 2.64 3.21 0.87
C TYR A 33 3.39 3.61 -0.41
N LEU A 34 3.40 2.73 -1.43
CA LEU A 34 4.11 2.95 -2.68
C LEU A 34 3.39 3.90 -3.64
N SER A 35 2.05 3.90 -3.67
CA SER A 35 1.27 4.66 -4.65
C SER A 35 0.53 5.86 -4.08
N GLY A 36 0.21 5.88 -2.79
CA GLY A 36 -0.71 6.84 -2.18
C GLY A 36 -2.18 6.46 -2.35
N PHE A 37 -2.50 5.42 -3.13
CA PHE A 37 -3.88 5.02 -3.44
C PHE A 37 -4.65 4.53 -2.21
N ARG A 38 -5.86 5.05 -2.04
CA ARG A 38 -6.75 4.74 -0.89
C ARG A 38 -7.94 3.86 -1.24
N GLY A 39 -8.13 3.52 -2.51
CA GLY A 39 -9.21 2.65 -2.95
C GLY A 39 -8.97 1.18 -2.60
N SER A 40 -10.02 0.36 -2.75
CA SER A 40 -9.98 -1.06 -2.35
C SER A 40 -9.26 -1.97 -3.34
N THR A 41 -9.22 -1.62 -4.63
CA THR A 41 -8.71 -2.51 -5.69
C THR A 41 -7.61 -1.84 -6.50
N GLY A 42 -6.47 -2.49 -6.58
CA GLY A 42 -5.34 -2.05 -7.41
C GLY A 42 -4.10 -2.88 -7.15
N TYR A 43 -3.17 -2.83 -8.09
CA TYR A 43 -1.90 -3.52 -8.06
C TYR A 43 -0.79 -2.54 -8.44
N VAL A 44 0.32 -2.60 -7.73
CA VAL A 44 1.52 -1.84 -8.06
C VAL A 44 2.56 -2.78 -8.65
N VAL A 45 3.05 -2.44 -9.81
CA VAL A 45 4.21 -3.09 -10.41
C VAL A 45 5.35 -2.08 -10.46
N VAL A 46 6.42 -2.36 -9.75
CA VAL A 46 7.63 -1.53 -9.79
C VAL A 46 8.70 -2.32 -10.51
N THR A 47 9.17 -1.81 -11.63
CA THR A 47 10.33 -2.34 -12.33
C THR A 47 11.58 -1.56 -11.94
N GLN A 48 12.76 -1.96 -12.37
CA GLN A 48 13.99 -1.20 -12.13
C GLN A 48 13.98 0.23 -12.72
N LYS A 49 13.05 0.54 -13.64
CA LYS A 49 12.96 1.83 -14.34
C LYS A 49 11.64 2.55 -14.16
N ASN A 50 10.54 1.82 -14.13
CA ASN A 50 9.18 2.36 -14.16
C ASN A 50 8.38 1.89 -12.95
N ALA A 51 7.29 2.58 -12.65
CA ALA A 51 6.30 2.17 -11.68
C ALA A 51 4.90 2.36 -12.28
N LEU A 52 4.08 1.32 -12.20
CA LEU A 52 2.74 1.27 -12.77
C LEU A 52 1.73 0.95 -11.69
N PHE A 53 0.56 1.53 -11.83
CA PHE A 53 -0.60 1.23 -10.99
C PHE A 53 -1.73 0.67 -11.86
N PHE A 54 -2.08 -0.57 -11.63
CA PHE A 54 -3.16 -1.26 -12.33
C PHE A 54 -4.44 -1.20 -11.49
N THR A 55 -5.54 -0.78 -12.11
CA THR A 55 -6.84 -0.76 -11.45
C THR A 55 -7.97 -0.89 -12.48
N ASP A 56 -9.19 -1.15 -12.00
CA ASP A 56 -10.35 -1.23 -12.89
C ASP A 56 -10.94 0.18 -13.19
N PHE A 57 -11.87 0.22 -14.14
CA PHE A 57 -12.47 1.46 -14.64
C PHE A 57 -13.10 2.34 -13.55
N ARG A 58 -13.55 1.76 -12.43
CA ARG A 58 -14.20 2.49 -11.32
C ARG A 58 -13.21 3.41 -10.60
N TYR A 59 -11.94 3.06 -10.63
CA TYR A 59 -10.89 3.74 -9.88
C TYR A 59 -9.88 4.49 -10.75
N THR A 60 -10.03 4.48 -12.09
CA THR A 60 -9.05 5.09 -12.99
C THR A 60 -8.85 6.59 -12.71
N GLN A 61 -9.96 7.33 -12.53
CA GLN A 61 -9.89 8.75 -12.21
C GLN A 61 -9.21 8.98 -10.85
N GLN A 62 -9.68 8.27 -9.81
CA GLN A 62 -9.12 8.38 -8.46
C GLN A 62 -7.62 8.03 -8.43
N ALA A 63 -7.21 7.00 -9.17
CA ALA A 63 -5.81 6.61 -9.29
C ALA A 63 -4.98 7.71 -9.96
N GLY A 64 -5.50 8.34 -11.03
CA GLY A 64 -4.85 9.47 -11.67
C GLY A 64 -4.59 10.66 -10.73
N GLU A 65 -5.51 10.91 -9.81
CA GLU A 65 -5.39 11.97 -8.81
C GLU A 65 -4.46 11.59 -7.64
N GLN A 66 -4.49 10.33 -7.18
CA GLN A 66 -3.83 9.89 -5.95
C GLN A 66 -2.44 9.27 -6.15
N CYS A 67 -2.11 8.80 -7.36
CA CYS A 67 -0.86 8.09 -7.65
C CYS A 67 0.11 8.92 -8.53
N PRO A 68 0.52 10.12 -8.10
CA PRO A 68 1.41 10.94 -8.90
C PRO A 68 2.75 10.25 -9.13
N GLY A 69 3.16 10.18 -10.38
CA GLY A 69 4.43 9.56 -10.78
C GLY A 69 4.36 8.06 -11.08
N LEU A 70 3.16 7.44 -10.99
CA LEU A 70 2.92 6.11 -11.50
C LEU A 70 2.10 6.18 -12.80
N GLU A 71 2.41 5.31 -13.75
CA GLU A 71 1.59 5.11 -14.93
C GLU A 71 0.33 4.35 -14.58
N ILE A 72 -0.85 4.87 -14.92
CA ILE A 72 -2.13 4.25 -14.60
C ILE A 72 -2.57 3.35 -15.75
N VAL A 73 -2.77 2.08 -15.46
CA VAL A 73 -3.20 1.06 -16.44
C VAL A 73 -4.58 0.53 -16.04
N SER A 74 -5.56 0.69 -16.94
CA SER A 74 -6.90 0.15 -16.72
C SER A 74 -6.94 -1.35 -17.08
N ILE A 75 -7.46 -2.16 -16.16
CA ILE A 75 -7.58 -3.62 -16.30
C ILE A 75 -9.01 -4.08 -16.04
N ARG A 76 -9.33 -5.28 -16.50
CA ARG A 76 -10.60 -5.96 -16.21
C ARG A 76 -10.46 -6.98 -15.10
N SER A 77 -9.26 -7.56 -14.96
CA SER A 77 -8.99 -8.63 -14.00
C SER A 77 -7.50 -8.71 -13.63
N GLU A 78 -7.19 -9.48 -12.60
CA GLU A 78 -5.83 -9.85 -12.20
C GLU A 78 -5.04 -10.52 -13.35
N ALA A 79 -5.73 -11.25 -14.22
CA ALA A 79 -5.10 -11.90 -15.37
C ALA A 79 -4.48 -10.91 -16.36
N ASP A 80 -5.03 -9.70 -16.47
CA ASP A 80 -4.46 -8.66 -17.33
C ASP A 80 -3.10 -8.17 -16.80
N VAL A 81 -2.93 -8.10 -15.47
CA VAL A 81 -1.63 -7.78 -14.85
C VAL A 81 -0.62 -8.90 -15.13
N ILE A 82 -1.03 -10.16 -15.00
CA ILE A 82 -0.15 -11.31 -15.30
C ILE A 82 0.25 -11.29 -16.77
N SER A 83 -0.67 -11.01 -17.67
CA SER A 83 -0.40 -10.89 -19.12
C SER A 83 0.58 -9.74 -19.41
N TYR A 84 0.42 -8.61 -18.71
CA TYR A 84 1.38 -7.51 -18.81
C TYR A 84 2.77 -7.93 -18.36
N LEU A 85 2.89 -8.58 -17.20
CA LEU A 85 4.17 -9.08 -16.69
C LEU A 85 4.80 -10.09 -17.66
N ALA A 86 4.00 -11.01 -18.21
CA ALA A 86 4.47 -12.00 -19.19
C ALA A 86 5.03 -11.37 -20.48
N SER A 87 4.43 -10.25 -20.94
CA SER A 87 4.87 -9.55 -22.14
C SER A 87 6.24 -8.85 -22.01
N HIS A 88 6.75 -8.71 -20.78
CA HIS A 88 7.98 -7.97 -20.46
C HIS A 88 9.20 -8.86 -20.19
N THR A 89 9.17 -10.13 -20.59
CA THR A 89 10.29 -11.09 -20.45
C THR A 89 10.89 -11.12 -19.02
N LEU A 90 10.01 -11.06 -18.00
CA LEU A 90 10.42 -11.10 -16.62
C LEU A 90 10.88 -12.51 -16.24
N ARG A 91 11.99 -12.60 -15.53
CA ARG A 91 12.52 -13.86 -15.00
C ARG A 91 12.45 -13.93 -13.48
N ARG A 92 12.70 -12.81 -12.80
CA ARG A 92 12.76 -12.76 -11.33
C ARG A 92 11.80 -11.69 -10.79
N LEU A 93 10.74 -12.14 -10.13
CA LEU A 93 9.67 -11.28 -9.59
C LEU A 93 9.68 -11.28 -8.06
N GLY A 94 9.78 -10.09 -7.48
CA GLY A 94 9.57 -9.90 -6.05
C GLY A 94 8.08 -9.96 -5.72
N LEU A 95 7.71 -10.79 -4.73
CA LEU A 95 6.34 -10.95 -4.24
C LEU A 95 6.25 -10.68 -2.74
N VAL A 96 5.12 -10.16 -2.31
CA VAL A 96 4.73 -10.15 -0.89
C VAL A 96 4.20 -11.53 -0.54
N GLU A 97 5.09 -12.42 -0.08
CA GLU A 97 4.75 -13.85 0.11
C GLU A 97 3.66 -14.05 1.15
N ALA A 98 3.67 -13.26 2.24
CA ALA A 98 2.67 -13.32 3.30
C ALA A 98 1.23 -13.08 2.80
N GLU A 99 1.07 -12.30 1.72
CA GLU A 99 -0.22 -11.93 1.15
C GLU A 99 -0.53 -12.71 -0.14
N THR A 100 0.46 -13.41 -0.69
CA THR A 100 0.31 -14.12 -1.97
C THR A 100 -0.45 -15.43 -1.81
N SER A 101 -1.69 -15.47 -2.30
CA SER A 101 -2.46 -16.71 -2.30
C SER A 101 -1.82 -17.76 -3.21
N VAL A 102 -2.01 -19.04 -2.85
CA VAL A 102 -1.58 -20.17 -3.70
C VAL A 102 -2.20 -20.07 -5.12
N ARG A 103 -3.42 -19.55 -5.24
CA ARG A 103 -4.08 -19.33 -6.53
C ARG A 103 -3.29 -18.32 -7.39
N LEU A 104 -2.97 -17.17 -6.82
CA LEU A 104 -2.20 -16.13 -7.52
C LEU A 104 -0.80 -16.63 -7.88
N TYR A 105 -0.11 -17.29 -6.94
CA TYR A 105 1.20 -17.86 -7.21
C TYR A 105 1.18 -18.84 -8.39
N LYS A 106 0.22 -19.78 -8.41
CA LYS A 106 0.06 -20.71 -9.53
C LYS A 106 -0.25 -19.99 -10.85
N ALA A 107 -1.11 -18.97 -10.83
CA ALA A 107 -1.44 -18.19 -12.01
C ALA A 107 -0.20 -17.46 -12.58
N LEU A 108 0.63 -16.87 -11.73
CA LEU A 108 1.90 -16.25 -12.12
C LEU A 108 2.86 -17.28 -12.74
N LYS A 109 3.06 -18.43 -12.08
CA LYS A 109 3.95 -19.50 -12.56
C LYS A 109 3.47 -20.13 -13.88
N THR A 110 2.17 -20.17 -14.12
CA THR A 110 1.61 -20.69 -15.39
C THR A 110 1.65 -19.61 -16.49
N GLY A 111 1.39 -18.35 -16.12
CA GLY A 111 1.29 -17.25 -17.09
C GLY A 111 2.65 -16.68 -17.53
N ILE A 112 3.71 -16.87 -16.74
CA ILE A 112 5.05 -16.35 -17.05
C ILE A 112 6.04 -17.51 -17.08
N GLU A 113 6.56 -17.76 -18.25
CA GLU A 113 7.48 -18.87 -18.48
C GLU A 113 8.82 -18.66 -17.75
N HIS A 114 9.31 -19.72 -17.10
CA HIS A 114 10.56 -19.73 -16.34
C HIS A 114 10.65 -18.68 -15.21
N LEU A 115 9.48 -18.24 -14.67
CA LEU A 115 9.44 -17.26 -13.59
C LEU A 115 10.08 -17.82 -12.31
N GLU A 116 11.05 -17.11 -11.77
CA GLU A 116 11.52 -17.23 -10.39
C GLU A 116 10.86 -16.16 -9.51
N THR A 117 10.57 -16.49 -8.27
CA THR A 117 9.99 -15.55 -7.31
C THR A 117 10.90 -15.40 -6.10
N ALA A 118 10.91 -14.20 -5.52
CA ALA A 118 11.62 -13.91 -4.28
C ALA A 118 10.72 -13.11 -3.33
N ALA A 119 10.80 -13.42 -2.03
CA ALA A 119 10.11 -12.65 -1.00
C ALA A 119 10.69 -11.23 -0.90
N ILE A 120 9.82 -10.21 -0.89
CA ILE A 120 10.19 -8.82 -0.64
C ILE A 120 9.55 -8.23 0.62
N ASP A 121 8.92 -9.06 1.42
CA ASP A 121 8.18 -8.67 2.65
C ASP A 121 9.07 -7.90 3.61
N SER A 122 10.26 -8.42 3.90
CA SER A 122 11.22 -7.79 4.82
C SER A 122 11.70 -6.43 4.32
N GLU A 123 11.91 -6.27 3.02
CA GLU A 123 12.31 -4.97 2.44
C GLU A 123 11.18 -3.96 2.51
N LEU A 124 9.95 -4.33 2.15
CA LEU A 124 8.81 -3.43 2.26
C LEU A 124 8.55 -3.02 3.71
N LEU A 125 8.70 -3.96 4.65
CA LEU A 125 8.65 -3.64 6.07
C LEU A 125 9.76 -2.64 6.46
N ARG A 126 11.00 -2.88 6.06
CA ARG A 126 12.15 -2.00 6.32
C ARG A 126 11.91 -0.59 5.77
N LEU A 127 11.37 -0.47 4.57
CA LEU A 127 11.02 0.82 3.96
C LEU A 127 9.99 1.60 4.80
N ARG A 128 9.00 0.91 5.38
CA ARG A 128 7.94 1.49 6.21
C ARG A 128 8.35 1.73 7.67
N MET A 129 9.37 1.03 8.16
CA MET A 129 9.86 1.22 9.54
C MET A 129 10.42 2.62 9.78
N VAL A 130 11.13 3.19 8.79
CA VAL A 130 11.68 4.54 8.88
C VAL A 130 10.67 5.52 8.28
N LYS A 131 10.00 6.28 9.17
CA LYS A 131 8.96 7.25 8.79
C LYS A 131 9.60 8.51 8.22
N ASP A 132 9.02 9.01 7.13
CA ASP A 132 9.38 10.32 6.60
C ASP A 132 8.74 11.47 7.40
N ALA A 133 9.11 12.71 7.08
CA ALA A 133 8.63 13.89 7.82
C ALA A 133 7.11 14.04 7.78
N GLN A 134 6.48 13.70 6.64
CA GLN A 134 5.03 13.78 6.49
C GLN A 134 4.31 12.68 7.29
N GLU A 135 4.85 11.46 7.30
CA GLU A 135 4.37 10.37 8.13
C GLU A 135 4.49 10.69 9.62
N CYS A 136 5.63 11.24 10.04
CA CYS A 136 5.83 11.70 11.41
C CYS A 136 4.83 12.81 11.81
N ALA A 137 4.56 13.76 10.92
CA ALA A 137 3.58 14.82 11.18
C ALA A 137 2.17 14.25 11.32
N SER A 138 1.78 13.30 10.45
CA SER A 138 0.48 12.63 10.52
C SER A 138 0.31 11.81 11.78
N ILE A 139 1.33 11.06 12.20
CA ILE A 139 1.33 10.29 13.46
C ILE A 139 1.21 11.23 14.66
N ARG A 140 1.99 12.33 14.68
CA ARG A 140 1.91 13.32 15.77
C ARG A 140 0.50 13.90 15.88
N LYS A 141 -0.12 14.26 14.73
CA LYS A 141 -1.50 14.77 14.73
C LYS A 141 -2.49 13.75 15.26
N ALA A 142 -2.35 12.48 14.90
CA ALA A 142 -3.20 11.41 15.44
C ALA A 142 -3.03 11.25 16.96
N CYS A 143 -1.80 11.31 17.48
CA CYS A 143 -1.53 11.28 18.93
C CYS A 143 -2.16 12.48 19.64
N GLU A 144 -2.02 13.70 19.10
CA GLU A 144 -2.64 14.91 19.67
C GLU A 144 -4.18 14.76 19.79
N ILE A 145 -4.84 14.26 18.75
CA ILE A 145 -6.29 14.01 18.77
C ILE A 145 -6.66 12.97 19.83
N THR A 146 -5.87 11.90 19.93
CA THR A 146 -6.09 10.85 20.94
C THR A 146 -5.95 11.39 22.36
N ASP A 147 -4.92 12.21 22.63
CA ASP A 147 -4.67 12.81 23.93
C ASP A 147 -5.81 13.78 24.34
N LEU A 148 -6.30 14.57 23.38
CA LEU A 148 -7.44 15.46 23.60
C LEU A 148 -8.74 14.68 23.89
N ALA A 149 -8.99 13.62 23.12
CA ALA A 149 -10.16 12.77 23.30
C ALA A 149 -10.13 12.05 24.66
N PHE A 150 -8.98 11.50 25.04
CA PHE A 150 -8.78 10.87 26.34
C PHE A 150 -9.00 11.87 27.50
N SER A 151 -8.42 13.07 27.39
CA SER A 151 -8.59 14.12 28.39
C SER A 151 -10.05 14.57 28.55
N ALA A 152 -10.79 14.63 27.45
CA ALA A 152 -12.22 14.94 27.46
C ALA A 152 -13.03 13.80 28.08
N MET A 153 -12.71 12.55 27.74
CA MET A 153 -13.34 11.35 28.31
C MET A 153 -13.15 11.27 29.84
N CYS A 154 -11.96 11.54 30.35
CA CYS A 154 -11.69 11.55 31.79
C CYS A 154 -12.56 12.56 32.56
N LYS A 155 -12.96 13.65 31.92
CA LYS A 155 -13.88 14.65 32.52
C LYS A 155 -15.36 14.23 32.46
N MET A 156 -15.69 13.36 31.50
CA MET A 156 -17.08 12.97 31.22
C MET A 156 -17.48 11.69 31.92
N ILE A 157 -16.59 10.73 32.10
CA ILE A 157 -16.88 9.40 32.62
C ILE A 157 -17.46 9.45 34.07
N ARG A 158 -18.52 8.69 34.32
CA ARG A 158 -19.20 8.59 35.62
C ARG A 158 -19.53 7.14 35.94
N PRO A 159 -19.63 6.75 37.22
CA PRO A 159 -20.13 5.44 37.61
C PRO A 159 -21.51 5.15 36.99
N GLY A 160 -21.68 3.94 36.47
CA GLY A 160 -22.90 3.50 35.79
C GLY A 160 -22.92 3.69 34.27
N MET A 161 -21.93 4.34 33.70
CA MET A 161 -21.77 4.39 32.24
C MET A 161 -21.28 3.04 31.69
N THR A 162 -21.78 2.66 30.52
CA THR A 162 -21.38 1.47 29.79
C THR A 162 -20.17 1.76 28.90
N GLU A 163 -19.41 0.73 28.57
CA GLU A 163 -18.28 0.82 27.58
C GLU A 163 -18.76 1.40 26.25
N ALA A 164 -19.95 1.02 25.78
CA ALA A 164 -20.51 1.51 24.52
C ALA A 164 -20.81 3.02 24.54
N GLU A 165 -21.17 3.58 25.68
CA GLU A 165 -21.39 5.03 25.83
C GLU A 165 -20.06 5.78 25.81
N VAL A 166 -19.03 5.23 26.45
CA VAL A 166 -17.68 5.81 26.44
C VAL A 166 -17.07 5.73 25.05
N ASP A 167 -17.17 4.59 24.36
CA ASP A 167 -16.69 4.40 22.99
C ASP A 167 -17.35 5.39 22.02
N ARG A 168 -18.67 5.53 22.08
CA ARG A 168 -19.41 6.49 21.25
C ARG A 168 -18.94 7.91 21.47
N PHE A 169 -18.76 8.30 22.74
CA PHE A 169 -18.24 9.63 23.06
C PHE A 169 -16.86 9.86 22.45
N LEU A 170 -15.93 8.92 22.58
CA LEU A 170 -14.58 9.02 22.03
C LEU A 170 -14.60 9.13 20.50
N GLN A 171 -15.39 8.29 19.84
CA GLN A 171 -15.53 8.33 18.38
C GLN A 171 -16.09 9.67 17.89
N ASP A 172 -17.16 10.17 18.51
CA ASP A 172 -17.79 11.43 18.11
C ASP A 172 -16.88 12.62 18.39
N TYR A 173 -16.16 12.61 19.50
CA TYR A 173 -15.18 13.64 19.84
C TYR A 173 -14.04 13.67 18.80
N MET A 174 -13.45 12.51 18.47
CA MET A 174 -12.38 12.42 17.49
C MET A 174 -12.81 12.80 16.07
N ARG A 175 -14.07 12.49 15.68
CA ARG A 175 -14.63 12.90 14.38
C ARG A 175 -14.70 14.41 14.20
N GLY A 176 -14.83 15.17 15.30
CA GLY A 176 -14.82 16.63 15.27
C GLY A 176 -13.50 17.27 14.79
N PHE A 177 -12.43 16.47 14.62
CA PHE A 177 -11.13 16.92 14.12
C PHE A 177 -10.85 16.50 12.65
N LEU A 178 -11.79 15.79 12.02
CA LEU A 178 -11.68 15.31 10.64
C LEU A 178 -12.40 16.24 9.68
#